data_c91b7e11a6d34a1a96ceefb3cc8bfbd8
#
_entry.id   c91b7e11a6d34a1a96ceefb3cc8bfbd8
#
_cell.length_a   1.000
_cell.length_b   1.000
_cell.length_c   1.000
_cell.angle_alpha   90.00
_cell.angle_beta   90.00
_cell.angle_gamma   90.00
#
_symmetry.space_group_name_H-M   'P 1'
#
loop_
_entity.id
_entity.type
_entity.pdbx_description
1 polymer ?
#
loop_
_entity_poly.entity_id
_entity_poly.type
_entity_poly.pdbx_seq_one_letter_code
_entity_poly.pdbx_strand_id
1 'polypeptide(L)'
;MANFYTEIPELKFHLNNPMMERICELKERGYADKDKFDYAPQDYTDAIDSYDKVLEITGEITGEIIAPNAEGVDEEGPHCANGRVEYASGTKQNLDAMVKAGLNGMTMPRRFGGLNFPITPYTCLLYTSPSPRD
;
A
#
# COMPACT_ATOMS: atom_id res chain seq x y z
N MET A 1 -5.41 -3.28 -18.37
CA MET A 1 -4.34 -2.84 -17.47
C MET A 1 -4.30 -3.80 -16.30
N ALA A 2 -3.13 -4.33 -15.96
CA ALA A 2 -2.98 -5.27 -14.86
C ALA A 2 -3.18 -4.56 -13.52
N ASN A 3 -4.02 -5.10 -12.64
CA ASN A 3 -4.22 -4.57 -11.30
C ASN A 3 -4.33 -5.72 -10.32
N PHE A 4 -3.27 -5.96 -9.58
CA PHE A 4 -3.15 -7.12 -8.70
C PHE A 4 -4.10 -7.10 -7.50
N TYR A 5 -4.69 -5.97 -7.16
CA TYR A 5 -5.72 -5.92 -6.14
C TYR A 5 -7.09 -6.32 -6.69
N THR A 6 -7.48 -5.78 -7.83
CA THR A 6 -8.80 -6.05 -8.42
C THR A 6 -8.89 -7.46 -9.04
N GLU A 7 -7.75 -8.04 -9.40
CA GLU A 7 -7.66 -9.40 -9.96
C GLU A 7 -7.65 -10.49 -8.89
N ILE A 8 -7.51 -10.14 -7.60
CA ILE A 8 -7.49 -11.06 -6.47
C ILE A 8 -8.69 -10.76 -5.55
N PRO A 9 -9.88 -11.35 -5.81
CA PRO A 9 -11.10 -11.07 -5.04
C PRO A 9 -10.99 -11.36 -3.54
N GLU A 10 -10.10 -12.25 -3.15
CA GLU A 10 -9.82 -12.62 -1.76
C GLU A 10 -9.33 -11.43 -0.94
N LEU A 11 -8.57 -10.52 -1.54
CA LEU A 11 -8.10 -9.31 -0.84
C LEU A 11 -9.27 -8.42 -0.45
N LYS A 12 -10.23 -8.23 -1.35
CA LYS A 12 -11.44 -7.46 -1.09
C LYS A 12 -12.34 -8.15 -0.07
N PHE A 13 -12.38 -9.48 -0.08
CA PHE A 13 -13.08 -10.26 0.95
C PHE A 13 -12.51 -9.98 2.35
N HIS A 14 -11.18 -9.97 2.50
CA HIS A 14 -10.55 -9.66 3.78
C HIS A 14 -10.78 -8.22 4.23
N LEU A 15 -10.80 -7.28 3.31
CA LEU A 15 -11.11 -5.88 3.61
C LEU A 15 -12.55 -5.70 4.14
N ASN A 16 -13.49 -6.52 3.66
CA ASN A 16 -14.90 -6.49 4.08
C ASN A 16 -15.21 -7.47 5.22
N ASN A 17 -14.22 -7.91 5.98
CA ASN A 17 -14.40 -8.76 7.14
C ASN A 17 -15.33 -8.07 8.17
N PRO A 18 -16.28 -8.82 8.81
CA PRO A 18 -17.19 -8.25 9.82
C PRO A 18 -16.50 -7.53 10.99
N MET A 19 -15.26 -7.91 11.30
CA MET A 19 -14.48 -7.25 12.36
C MET A 19 -13.91 -5.88 11.95
N MET A 20 -13.94 -5.53 10.66
CA MET A 20 -13.32 -4.30 10.17
C MET A 20 -13.97 -3.05 10.76
N GLU A 21 -15.27 -3.05 11.00
CA GLU A 21 -15.94 -1.91 11.64
C GLU A 21 -15.33 -1.61 13.01
N ARG A 22 -15.14 -2.65 13.82
CA ARG A 22 -14.50 -2.50 15.15
C ARG A 22 -13.03 -2.14 15.05
N ILE A 23 -12.31 -2.70 14.10
CA ILE A 23 -10.90 -2.38 13.84
C ILE A 23 -10.75 -0.91 13.44
N CYS A 24 -11.59 -0.40 12.53
CA CYS A 24 -11.59 1.00 12.11
C CYS A 24 -11.91 1.92 13.29
N GLU A 25 -12.96 1.63 14.05
CA GLU A 25 -13.34 2.42 15.22
C GLU A 25 -12.18 2.58 16.21
N LEU A 26 -11.49 1.48 16.52
CA LEU A 26 -10.34 1.49 17.44
C LEU A 26 -9.14 2.25 16.87
N LYS A 27 -8.80 1.97 15.60
CA LYS A 27 -7.66 2.62 14.92
C LYS A 27 -7.89 4.11 14.75
N GLU A 28 -9.10 4.53 14.39
CA GLU A 28 -9.49 5.91 14.21
C GLU A 28 -9.90 6.60 15.54
N ARG A 29 -9.88 5.86 16.67
CA ARG A 29 -10.25 6.38 17.99
C ARG A 29 -11.63 7.05 17.97
N GLY A 30 -12.63 6.37 17.39
CA GLY A 30 -13.96 6.91 17.17
C GLY A 30 -13.97 8.08 16.18
N TYR A 31 -13.09 8.04 15.17
CA TYR A 31 -12.96 9.08 14.13
C TYR A 31 -12.58 10.47 14.70
N ALA A 32 -11.71 10.47 15.70
CA ALA A 32 -11.30 11.71 16.40
C ALA A 32 -10.51 12.70 15.55
N ASP A 33 -10.01 12.28 14.39
CA ASP A 33 -9.21 13.12 13.51
C ASP A 33 -9.99 13.69 12.31
N LYS A 34 -11.30 13.39 12.20
CA LYS A 34 -12.15 13.77 11.05
C LYS A 34 -12.19 15.26 10.73
N ASP A 35 -12.07 16.10 11.75
CA ASP A 35 -12.08 17.56 11.60
C ASP A 35 -10.67 18.18 11.61
N LYS A 36 -9.62 17.34 11.69
CA LYS A 36 -8.22 17.79 11.78
C LYS A 36 -7.42 17.58 10.51
N PHE A 37 -7.82 16.61 9.72
CA PHE A 37 -7.14 16.25 8.48
C PHE A 37 -8.18 16.02 7.38
N ASP A 38 -8.03 16.68 6.26
CA ASP A 38 -8.98 16.62 5.13
C ASP A 38 -9.17 15.20 4.57
N TYR A 39 -8.17 14.33 4.75
CA TYR A 39 -8.19 12.95 4.30
C TYR A 39 -8.52 11.93 5.41
N ALA A 40 -8.89 12.41 6.60
CA ALA A 40 -9.33 11.52 7.68
C ALA A 40 -10.79 11.09 7.47
N PRO A 41 -11.11 9.79 7.62
CA PRO A 41 -12.45 9.30 7.39
C PRO A 41 -13.44 9.88 8.42
N GLN A 42 -14.65 10.12 7.96
CA GLN A 42 -15.75 10.63 8.78
C GLN A 42 -16.42 9.52 9.59
N ASP A 43 -16.49 8.33 9.01
CA ASP A 43 -17.13 7.15 9.55
C ASP A 43 -16.53 5.86 8.95
N TYR A 44 -17.13 4.72 9.30
CA TYR A 44 -16.69 3.41 8.80
C TYR A 44 -16.79 3.26 7.28
N THR A 45 -17.85 3.74 6.68
CA THR A 45 -18.06 3.63 5.23
C THR A 45 -16.98 4.41 4.48
N ASP A 46 -16.70 5.62 4.90
CA ASP A 46 -15.65 6.47 4.33
C ASP A 46 -14.24 5.86 4.55
N ALA A 47 -14.02 5.23 5.72
CA ALA A 47 -12.77 4.52 5.98
C ALA A 47 -12.55 3.34 5.01
N ILE A 48 -13.55 2.47 4.82
CA ILE A 48 -13.47 1.33 3.90
C ILE A 48 -13.28 1.79 2.45
N ASP A 49 -14.02 2.81 2.02
CA ASP A 49 -13.86 3.39 0.68
C ASP A 49 -12.44 3.94 0.46
N SER A 50 -11.86 4.57 1.48
CA SER A 50 -10.48 5.06 1.42
C SER A 50 -9.46 3.92 1.32
N TYR A 51 -9.67 2.82 2.06
CA TYR A 51 -8.79 1.65 2.01
C TYR A 51 -8.88 0.97 0.65
N ASP A 52 -10.10 0.76 0.13
CA ASP A 52 -10.33 0.15 -1.19
C ASP A 52 -9.62 0.96 -2.30
N LYS A 53 -9.77 2.28 -2.31
CA LYS A 53 -9.10 3.17 -3.28
C LYS A 53 -7.57 3.11 -3.20
N VAL A 54 -7.00 3.12 -2.00
CA VAL A 54 -5.54 3.05 -1.84
C VAL A 54 -5.01 1.69 -2.28
N LEU A 55 -5.73 0.60 -2.00
CA LEU A 55 -5.36 -0.73 -2.47
C LEU A 55 -5.51 -0.88 -3.98
N GLU A 56 -6.51 -0.24 -4.60
CA GLU A 56 -6.66 -0.20 -6.05
C GLU A 56 -5.47 0.52 -6.72
N ILE A 57 -5.05 1.67 -6.19
CA ILE A 57 -3.84 2.39 -6.64
C ILE A 57 -2.58 1.51 -6.44
N THR A 58 -2.51 0.80 -5.32
CA THR A 58 -1.39 -0.13 -5.04
C THR A 58 -1.35 -1.25 -6.07
N GLY A 59 -2.49 -1.87 -6.36
CA GLY A 59 -2.60 -2.92 -7.36
C GLY A 59 -2.20 -2.46 -8.76
N GLU A 60 -2.56 -1.24 -9.14
CA GLU A 60 -2.16 -0.61 -10.41
C GLU A 60 -0.64 -0.39 -10.46
N ILE A 61 -0.04 0.21 -9.43
CA ILE A 61 1.42 0.42 -9.35
C ILE A 61 2.14 -0.91 -9.44
N THR A 62 1.66 -1.94 -8.76
CA THR A 62 2.27 -3.26 -8.78
C THR A 62 2.18 -3.91 -10.15
N GLY A 63 1.01 -3.85 -10.80
CA GLY A 63 0.79 -4.46 -12.11
C GLY A 63 1.47 -3.71 -13.27
N GLU A 64 1.49 -2.38 -13.24
CA GLU A 64 1.95 -1.56 -14.36
C GLU A 64 3.42 -1.11 -14.23
N ILE A 65 3.96 -1.08 -13.01
CA ILE A 65 5.33 -0.58 -12.76
C ILE A 65 6.23 -1.66 -12.17
N ILE A 66 5.82 -2.28 -11.05
CA ILE A 66 6.70 -3.19 -10.30
C ILE A 66 6.87 -4.53 -11.04
N ALA A 67 5.78 -5.14 -11.46
CA ALA A 67 5.83 -6.43 -12.14
C ALA A 67 6.62 -6.39 -13.46
N PRO A 68 6.47 -5.40 -14.35
CA PRO A 68 7.29 -5.28 -15.55
C PRO A 68 8.78 -5.06 -15.27
N ASN A 69 9.13 -4.47 -14.13
CA ASN A 69 10.52 -4.25 -13.74
C ASN A 69 11.19 -5.47 -13.07
N ALA A 70 10.41 -6.46 -12.65
CA ALA A 70 10.89 -7.54 -11.78
C ALA A 70 12.07 -8.31 -12.38
N GLU A 71 11.96 -8.75 -13.64
CA GLU A 71 13.02 -9.50 -14.33
C GLU A 71 14.30 -8.67 -14.46
N GLY A 72 14.20 -7.42 -14.92
CA GLY A 72 15.36 -6.53 -15.06
C GLY A 72 16.03 -6.18 -13.73
N VAL A 73 15.24 -6.02 -12.66
CA VAL A 73 15.77 -5.79 -11.32
C VAL A 73 16.52 -7.01 -10.79
N ASP A 74 16.02 -8.22 -11.05
CA ASP A 74 16.65 -9.47 -10.63
C ASP A 74 17.95 -9.71 -11.39
N GLU A 75 17.96 -9.48 -12.72
CA GLU A 75 19.15 -9.64 -13.57
C GLU A 75 20.25 -8.61 -13.26
N GLU A 76 19.89 -7.34 -13.09
CA GLU A 76 20.85 -6.28 -12.79
C GLU A 76 21.41 -6.42 -11.38
N GLY A 77 20.56 -6.72 -10.41
CA GLY A 77 20.91 -6.91 -8.99
C GLY A 77 21.53 -5.66 -8.34
N PRO A 78 21.80 -5.71 -7.05
CA PRO A 78 22.52 -4.66 -6.35
C PRO A 78 24.04 -4.77 -6.57
N HIS A 79 24.72 -3.64 -6.77
CA HIS A 79 26.18 -3.55 -6.91
C HIS A 79 26.79 -2.79 -5.74
N CYS A 80 28.01 -3.18 -5.36
CA CYS A 80 28.79 -2.43 -4.38
C CYS A 80 29.96 -1.73 -5.08
N ALA A 81 29.92 -0.40 -5.11
CA ALA A 81 30.98 0.42 -5.70
C ALA A 81 31.42 1.51 -4.69
N ASN A 82 32.73 1.66 -4.49
CA ASN A 82 33.32 2.68 -3.61
C ASN A 82 32.73 2.69 -2.18
N GLY A 83 32.42 1.53 -1.62
CA GLY A 83 31.83 1.39 -0.28
C GLY A 83 30.36 1.80 -0.17
N ARG A 84 29.66 1.93 -1.29
CA ARG A 84 28.22 2.22 -1.36
C ARG A 84 27.50 1.14 -2.15
N VAL A 85 26.27 0.83 -1.73
CA VAL A 85 25.38 -0.05 -2.48
C VAL A 85 24.60 0.77 -3.48
N GLU A 86 24.66 0.37 -4.75
CA GLU A 86 23.84 0.88 -5.83
C GLU A 86 22.78 -0.19 -6.17
N TYR A 87 21.53 0.19 -6.11
CA TYR A 87 20.42 -0.70 -6.45
C TYR A 87 20.16 -0.70 -7.96
N ALA A 88 19.55 -1.77 -8.45
CA ALA A 88 19.09 -1.83 -9.82
C ALA A 88 18.21 -0.62 -10.18
N SER A 89 18.31 -0.16 -11.43
CA SER A 89 17.60 1.04 -11.91
C SER A 89 16.09 0.95 -11.72
N GLY A 90 15.48 -0.22 -11.99
CA GLY A 90 14.07 -0.49 -11.76
C GLY A 90 13.64 -0.40 -10.30
N THR A 91 14.55 -0.74 -9.35
CA THR A 91 14.27 -0.60 -7.91
C THR A 91 13.97 0.84 -7.52
N LYS A 92 14.75 1.79 -8.05
CA LYS A 92 14.51 3.22 -7.79
C LYS A 92 13.16 3.66 -8.34
N GLN A 93 12.82 3.26 -9.56
CA GLN A 93 11.53 3.57 -10.18
C GLN A 93 10.36 3.03 -9.35
N ASN A 94 10.45 1.79 -8.88
CA ASN A 94 9.44 1.14 -8.04
C ASN A 94 9.24 1.91 -6.71
N LEU A 95 10.34 2.25 -6.03
CA LEU A 95 10.29 3.01 -4.78
C LEU A 95 9.73 4.42 -4.98
N ASP A 96 10.13 5.12 -6.03
CA ASP A 96 9.64 6.47 -6.34
C ASP A 96 8.11 6.45 -6.59
N ALA A 97 7.58 5.42 -7.26
CA ALA A 97 6.15 5.25 -7.46
C ALA A 97 5.40 5.03 -6.13
N MET A 98 5.91 4.16 -5.26
CA MET A 98 5.33 3.90 -3.93
C MET A 98 5.37 5.14 -3.03
N VAL A 99 6.48 5.87 -3.03
CA VAL A 99 6.63 7.12 -2.26
C VAL A 99 5.65 8.17 -2.75
N LYS A 100 5.54 8.36 -4.07
CA LYS A 100 4.61 9.31 -4.68
C LYS A 100 3.15 9.00 -4.33
N ALA A 101 2.79 7.74 -4.22
CA ALA A 101 1.47 7.29 -3.80
C ALA A 101 1.25 7.34 -2.26
N GLY A 102 2.27 7.69 -1.46
CA GLY A 102 2.17 7.77 0.00
C GLY A 102 2.13 6.41 0.73
N LEU A 103 2.43 5.31 0.04
CA LEU A 103 2.27 3.96 0.57
C LEU A 103 3.22 3.63 1.73
N ASN A 104 4.40 4.25 1.77
CA ASN A 104 5.39 4.02 2.82
C ASN A 104 4.90 4.44 4.23
N GLY A 105 3.95 5.36 4.30
CA GLY A 105 3.35 5.85 5.53
C GLY A 105 1.97 5.25 5.85
N MET A 106 1.55 4.18 5.20
CA MET A 106 0.17 3.68 5.26
C MET A 106 -0.34 3.47 6.70
N THR A 107 0.43 2.84 7.56
CA THR A 107 0.03 2.54 8.95
C THR A 107 0.46 3.59 9.97
N MET A 108 1.26 4.58 9.55
CA MET A 108 1.75 5.64 10.44
C MET A 108 0.63 6.62 10.80
N PRO A 109 0.64 7.15 12.04
CA PRO A 109 -0.33 8.17 12.44
C PRO A 109 -0.30 9.42 11.55
N ARG A 110 -1.46 10.03 11.32
CA ARG A 110 -1.62 11.25 10.48
C ARG A 110 -0.76 12.42 10.94
N ARG A 111 -0.54 12.56 12.25
CA ARG A 111 0.34 13.62 12.80
C ARG A 111 1.80 13.54 12.31
N PHE A 112 2.21 12.41 11.76
CA PHE A 112 3.53 12.22 11.14
C PHE A 112 3.46 12.11 9.62
N GLY A 113 2.34 12.50 9.01
CA GLY A 113 2.13 12.46 7.55
C GLY A 113 1.69 11.10 7.00
N GLY A 114 1.34 10.14 7.86
CA GLY A 114 0.84 8.83 7.45
C GLY A 114 -0.67 8.80 7.19
N LEU A 115 -1.16 7.66 6.68
CA LEU A 115 -2.58 7.45 6.40
C LEU A 115 -3.36 6.94 7.62
N ASN A 116 -2.69 6.48 8.66
CA ASN A 116 -3.28 5.89 9.86
C ASN A 116 -4.13 4.63 9.59
N PHE A 117 -3.87 3.89 8.51
CA PHE A 117 -4.61 2.68 8.19
C PHE A 117 -4.34 1.57 9.22
N PRO A 118 -5.32 0.70 9.48
CA PRO A 118 -5.09 -0.52 10.27
C PRO A 118 -4.18 -1.50 9.52
N ILE A 119 -3.79 -2.58 10.20
CA ILE A 119 -2.86 -3.56 9.62
C ILE A 119 -3.48 -4.38 8.48
N THR A 120 -4.81 -4.53 8.43
CA THR A 120 -5.49 -5.33 7.40
C THR A 120 -5.23 -4.80 5.98
N PRO A 121 -5.47 -3.51 5.65
CA PRO A 121 -5.10 -2.97 4.34
C PRO A 121 -3.59 -3.07 4.06
N TYR A 122 -2.74 -2.91 5.05
CA TYR A 122 -1.30 -3.09 4.89
C TYR A 122 -0.93 -4.53 4.49
N THR A 123 -1.57 -5.53 5.11
CA THR A 123 -1.37 -6.93 4.74
C THR A 123 -1.85 -7.20 3.30
N CYS A 124 -3.00 -6.64 2.90
CA CYS A 124 -3.47 -6.71 1.53
C CYS A 124 -2.46 -6.09 0.55
N LEU A 125 -1.84 -4.96 0.90
CA LEU A 125 -0.77 -4.36 0.09
C LEU A 125 0.40 -5.33 -0.13
N LEU A 126 0.82 -6.07 0.89
CA LEU A 126 1.91 -7.04 0.76
C LEU A 126 1.56 -8.17 -0.22
N TYR A 127 0.30 -8.59 -0.27
CA TYR A 127 -0.17 -9.64 -1.19
C TYR A 127 -0.35 -9.15 -2.63
N THR A 128 -0.42 -7.84 -2.88
CA THR A 128 -0.44 -7.30 -4.24
C THR A 128 0.95 -7.30 -4.88
N SER A 129 2.01 -7.39 -4.09
CA SER A 129 3.37 -7.42 -4.61
C SER A 129 3.72 -8.81 -5.12
N PRO A 130 4.23 -8.95 -6.37
CA PRO A 130 4.67 -10.24 -6.88
C PRO A 130 5.80 -10.78 -6.01
N SER A 131 5.64 -12.03 -5.56
CA SER A 131 6.66 -12.74 -4.79
C SER A 131 7.48 -13.63 -5.72
N PRO A 132 8.81 -13.65 -5.61
CA PRO A 132 9.62 -14.60 -6.39
C PRO A 132 9.39 -16.07 -6.02
N ARG A 133 8.47 -16.35 -5.09
CA ARG A 133 8.13 -17.72 -4.65
C ARG A 133 6.79 -18.22 -5.24
N ASP A 134 6.07 -17.38 -5.94
CA ASP A 134 4.84 -17.70 -6.65
C ASP A 134 5.13 -17.87 -8.14
#